data_c56621096fd618914518c14fcd3d4b32
#
_entry.id   c56621096fd618914518c14fcd3d4b32
#
_cell.length_a   1.000
_cell.length_b   1.000
_cell.length_c   1.000
_cell.angle_alpha   90.00
_cell.angle_beta   90.00
_cell.angle_gamma   90.00
#
_symmetry.space_group_name_H-M   'P 1'
#
loop_
_entity.id
_entity.type
_entity.pdbx_description
1 polymer ?
#
loop_
_entity_poly.entity_id
_entity_poly.type
_entity_poly.pdbx_seq_one_letter_code
_entity_poly.pdbx_strand_id
1 'polypeptide(L)'
;MLEEEYQLEYFKTQGMTRKVCKSCGSAFWTRDSSREICGDAPCXPYTFIGXPVFNTQSLDSMREAYLSFFEKHGHTRLERYPVVARWRDDIYLTIASIADFQPFVTGGIVPPPANPLTISQPCIRLNDLDSVGRSGRHLTTFEMMAHHAFNTPTEEIYWKDRTVELCDQFIASIGGDITKVTYKEHPWIGGGNAGPSVEVLIGGLEIATLVFMSLGRQKTSEPGYDLNGEMYYPMKLRIVDTGYGLERLVWASKGSPTIYDAVFPEMVSKVMSAAGLSHMLDNKEFTKILALNAKFAGLMDISGTNLFQLRKKVAAAIDISPEKLDXMITPIEKVYAVVDHTRCLAYMLGDSIVPSNVREGYLARLVIRRTLRMMNELKIQEPLADLVEQQTRIIGINAFEQDIAIVREIIDRETEKYASTLERGTRIVQKIAKSYKAKSQRVPLSEIVTLYDSHGIQPEMVKDIATKEGAVVDLPDNFYSMVADMHSXSKKEVVEDKXSKYSVRVDGLPPTKKLYYEQSSDIEFEAVVLDFFDGYAVTD
;
A
#
# COMPACT_ATOMS: atom_id res chain seq x y z
N MET A 1 16.59 14.88 9.51
CA MET A 1 15.62 15.59 10.35
C MET A 1 16.16 15.69 11.75
N LEU A 2 15.97 16.82 12.37
CA LEU A 2 16.61 17.13 13.63
C LEU A 2 15.95 16.41 14.81
N GLU A 3 16.77 15.97 15.75
CA GLU A 3 16.29 15.27 16.95
C GLU A 3 15.27 16.10 17.73
N GLU A 4 15.43 17.43 17.78
CA GLU A 4 14.51 18.31 18.52
C GLU A 4 13.08 18.27 17.96
N GLU A 5 12.89 17.87 16.70
CA GLU A 5 11.54 17.75 16.13
C GLU A 5 10.71 16.66 16.81
N TYR A 6 11.37 15.74 17.51
CA TYR A 6 10.71 14.62 18.18
C TYR A 6 10.58 14.80 19.70
N GLN A 7 11.05 15.94 20.24
CA GLN A 7 10.99 16.20 21.69
C GLN A 7 9.61 16.77 22.06
N LEU A 8 8.59 15.92 21.96
CA LEU A 8 7.22 16.35 22.18
C LEU A 8 6.92 16.55 23.66
N GLU A 9 6.22 17.63 23.98
CA GLU A 9 5.77 17.86 25.35
C GLU A 9 4.86 16.72 25.83
N TYR A 10 4.03 16.19 24.95
CA TYR A 10 3.14 15.07 25.29
C TYR A 10 3.95 13.86 25.77
N PHE A 11 5.04 13.52 25.07
CA PHE A 11 5.89 12.42 25.49
C PHE A 11 6.41 12.63 26.92
N LYS A 12 6.85 13.84 27.22
CA LYS A 12 7.41 14.17 28.53
C LYS A 12 6.36 14.12 29.63
N THR A 13 5.19 14.69 29.39
CA THR A 13 4.12 14.71 30.39
C THR A 13 3.56 13.29 30.64
N GLN A 14 3.69 12.39 29.67
CA GLN A 14 3.24 11.01 29.82
C GLN A 14 4.32 10.11 30.46
N GLY A 15 5.45 10.66 30.83
CA GLY A 15 6.52 9.90 31.45
C GLY A 15 7.26 8.98 30.50
N MET A 16 7.23 9.30 29.21
CA MET A 16 7.92 8.49 28.21
C MET A 16 9.41 8.82 28.15
N THR A 17 10.21 7.80 27.84
CA THR A 17 11.67 7.90 27.73
C THR A 17 12.08 7.66 26.28
N ARG A 18 13.06 8.45 25.80
CA ARG A 18 13.65 8.24 24.49
C ARG A 18 14.78 7.22 24.61
N LYS A 19 14.74 6.18 23.79
CA LYS A 19 15.74 5.12 23.78
C LYS A 19 16.22 4.87 22.35
N VAL A 20 17.38 4.24 22.23
CA VAL A 20 17.92 3.83 20.93
C VAL A 20 17.85 2.31 20.85
N CYS A 21 17.23 1.80 19.79
CA CYS A 21 17.02 0.36 19.62
C CYS A 21 18.36 -0.36 19.46
N LYS A 22 18.61 -1.36 20.28
CA LYS A 22 19.85 -2.13 20.22
C LYS A 22 19.98 -2.94 18.93
N SER A 23 18.87 -3.25 18.28
CA SER A 23 18.86 -4.03 17.05
C SER A 23 19.06 -3.17 15.81
N CYS A 24 18.25 -2.13 15.62
CA CYS A 24 18.26 -1.35 14.38
C CYS A 24 18.86 0.06 14.51
N GLY A 25 19.12 0.52 15.74
CA GLY A 25 19.73 1.82 15.96
C GLY A 25 18.77 3.01 15.88
N SER A 26 17.50 2.78 15.59
CA SER A 26 16.51 3.86 15.52
C SER A 26 16.11 4.32 16.92
N ALA A 27 15.81 5.62 17.06
CA ALA A 27 15.30 6.15 18.31
C ALA A 27 13.79 5.88 18.43
N PHE A 28 13.34 5.62 19.64
CA PHE A 28 11.93 5.41 19.92
C PHE A 28 11.57 5.91 21.31
N TRP A 29 10.27 6.18 21.49
CA TRP A 29 9.72 6.66 22.76
C TRP A 29 8.84 5.59 23.37
N THR A 30 8.99 5.35 24.67
CA THR A 30 8.33 4.26 25.39
C THR A 30 7.98 4.68 26.81
N ARG A 31 6.88 4.11 27.33
CA ARG A 31 6.52 4.24 28.75
C ARG A 31 7.26 3.20 29.62
N ASP A 32 7.93 2.23 28.98
CA ASP A 32 8.69 1.19 29.66
C ASP A 32 10.19 1.46 29.49
N SER A 33 10.81 2.08 30.52
CA SER A 33 12.21 2.48 30.46
C SER A 33 13.17 1.29 30.39
N SER A 34 12.69 0.07 30.68
CA SER A 34 13.53 -1.13 30.57
C SER A 34 13.58 -1.69 29.14
N ARG A 35 12.73 -1.19 28.24
CA ARG A 35 12.68 -1.70 26.85
C ARG A 35 13.97 -1.33 26.12
N GLU A 36 14.56 -2.30 25.43
CA GLU A 36 15.82 -2.12 24.71
C GLU A 36 15.68 -2.14 23.20
N ILE A 37 14.53 -2.60 22.70
CA ILE A 37 14.27 -2.68 21.24
C ILE A 37 13.00 -1.89 20.91
N CYS A 38 12.95 -1.40 19.67
CA CYS A 38 11.87 -0.48 19.25
C CYS A 38 10.49 -1.14 19.20
N GLY A 39 10.44 -2.45 19.04
CA GLY A 39 9.16 -3.15 18.94
C GLY A 39 8.68 -3.34 17.52
N ASP A 40 9.48 -3.02 16.53
CA ASP A 40 9.15 -3.21 15.12
C ASP A 40 9.80 -4.51 14.62
N ALA A 41 9.13 -5.22 13.73
CA ALA A 41 9.79 -6.31 13.05
C ALA A 41 10.84 -5.73 12.09
N PRO A 42 12.00 -6.33 11.95
CA PRO A 42 12.46 -7.61 12.50
C PRO A 42 13.09 -7.53 13.89
N CYS A 43 13.08 -6.39 14.57
CA CYS A 43 13.64 -6.28 15.93
C CYS A 43 12.84 -7.06 16.96
N UNK A 44 11.55 -7.15 16.86
CA UNK A 44 10.79 -7.81 17.70
C UNK A 44 10.00 -8.68 16.88
N PRO A 45 9.92 -9.81 17.38
CA PRO A 45 8.97 -10.66 16.68
C PRO A 45 7.52 -10.26 16.93
N TYR A 46 6.63 -10.80 16.10
CA TYR A 46 5.18 -10.59 16.32
C TYR A 46 4.76 -11.33 17.59
N THR A 47 4.36 -10.61 18.60
CA THR A 47 3.86 -11.21 19.83
C THR A 47 2.33 -11.23 19.88
N PHE A 48 1.66 -10.55 18.97
CA PHE A 48 0.20 -10.50 18.95
C PHE A 48 -0.44 -11.75 18.33
N ILE A 49 0.30 -12.52 17.58
CA ILE A 49 -0.21 -13.77 17.02
C ILE A 49 -0.48 -14.75 18.17
N GLY A 50 -1.77 -15.09 18.36
CA GLY A 50 -2.22 -15.81 19.54
C GLY A 50 -2.38 -14.98 20.82
N UNK A 51 -2.26 -13.65 20.79
CA UNK A 51 -2.36 -12.89 21.68
C UNK A 51 -2.80 -11.74 21.28
N PRO A 52 -3.89 -11.55 20.92
CA PRO A 52 -4.37 -10.28 20.38
C PRO A 52 -4.22 -9.12 21.35
N VAL A 53 -3.97 -7.96 20.75
CA VAL A 53 -3.69 -6.76 21.56
C VAL A 53 -4.85 -5.77 21.59
N PHE A 54 -5.92 -6.05 20.85
CA PHE A 54 -7.13 -5.23 20.82
C PHE A 54 -8.36 -6.14 20.97
N ASN A 55 -9.50 -5.54 21.30
CA ASN A 55 -10.78 -6.24 21.26
C ASN A 55 -11.07 -6.68 19.83
N THR A 56 -11.57 -7.89 19.67
CA THR A 56 -11.81 -8.50 18.36
C THR A 56 -12.79 -7.68 17.53
N GLN A 57 -12.41 -7.39 16.28
CA GLN A 57 -13.19 -6.57 15.35
C GLN A 57 -13.16 -7.18 13.95
N SER A 58 -14.22 -6.94 13.20
CA SER A 58 -14.22 -7.15 11.74
C SER A 58 -13.68 -5.91 11.03
N LEU A 59 -13.50 -6.01 9.71
CA LEU A 59 -13.12 -4.83 8.92
C LEU A 59 -14.13 -3.70 9.10
N ASP A 60 -15.42 -4.03 8.95
CA ASP A 60 -16.47 -3.00 9.01
C ASP A 60 -16.57 -2.39 10.42
N SER A 61 -16.50 -3.21 11.47
CA SER A 61 -16.63 -2.67 12.82
C SER A 61 -15.41 -1.86 13.23
N MET A 62 -14.21 -2.26 12.81
CA MET A 62 -13.00 -1.51 13.11
C MET A 62 -12.98 -0.17 12.36
N ARG A 63 -13.37 -0.19 11.07
CA ARG A 63 -13.47 1.05 10.29
C ARG A 63 -14.44 2.02 10.96
N GLU A 64 -15.61 1.53 11.35
CA GLU A 64 -16.62 2.38 11.99
C GLU A 64 -16.11 2.89 13.34
N ALA A 65 -15.44 2.04 14.13
CA ALA A 65 -14.88 2.47 15.41
C ALA A 65 -13.90 3.63 15.22
N TYR A 66 -13.05 3.54 14.20
CA TYR A 66 -12.07 4.59 13.91
C TYR A 66 -12.75 5.89 13.47
N LEU A 67 -13.59 5.80 12.46
CA LEU A 67 -14.21 7.00 11.89
C LEU A 67 -15.12 7.69 12.91
N SER A 68 -15.89 6.90 13.68
CA SER A 68 -16.74 7.46 14.74
C SER A 68 -15.93 8.12 15.85
N PHE A 69 -14.80 7.51 16.23
CA PHE A 69 -13.92 8.10 17.22
C PHE A 69 -13.47 9.49 16.79
N PHE A 70 -13.02 9.63 15.54
CA PHE A 70 -12.52 10.92 15.09
C PHE A 70 -13.64 11.93 14.84
N GLU A 71 -14.84 11.48 14.43
CA GLU A 71 -16.00 12.38 14.40
C GLU A 71 -16.30 12.96 15.79
N LYS A 72 -16.23 12.11 16.82
CA LYS A 72 -16.45 12.58 18.21
C LYS A 72 -15.39 13.56 18.65
N HIS A 73 -14.24 13.56 18.00
CA HIS A 73 -13.14 14.48 18.31
C HIS A 73 -13.02 15.60 17.28
N GLY A 74 -14.14 15.94 16.63
CA GLY A 74 -14.25 17.15 15.83
C GLY A 74 -13.85 17.04 14.37
N HIS A 75 -13.59 15.82 13.89
CA HIS A 75 -13.19 15.62 12.50
C HIS A 75 -14.42 15.34 11.63
N THR A 76 -14.43 15.90 10.42
CA THR A 76 -15.48 15.62 9.44
C THR A 76 -15.13 14.33 8.70
N ARG A 77 -16.06 13.39 8.67
CA ARG A 77 -15.88 12.13 7.94
C ARG A 77 -16.08 12.39 6.45
N LEU A 78 -15.10 12.01 5.64
CA LEU A 78 -15.20 12.09 4.18
C LEU A 78 -15.40 10.69 3.59
N GLU A 79 -16.05 10.66 2.43
CA GLU A 79 -16.12 9.45 1.63
C GLU A 79 -14.79 9.23 0.90
N ARG A 80 -14.49 7.97 0.59
CA ARG A 80 -13.24 7.60 -0.06
C ARG A 80 -13.12 8.18 -1.46
N TYR A 81 -11.90 8.39 -1.90
CA TYR A 81 -11.57 8.74 -3.29
C TYR A 81 -11.32 7.46 -4.10
N PRO A 82 -11.35 7.53 -5.44
CA PRO A 82 -11.06 6.32 -6.23
C PRO A 82 -9.62 5.85 -6.06
N VAL A 83 -9.42 4.55 -6.29
CA VAL A 83 -8.07 3.97 -6.19
C VAL A 83 -7.18 4.38 -7.36
N VAL A 84 -7.75 4.93 -8.42
CA VAL A 84 -7.00 5.50 -9.54
C VAL A 84 -6.91 7.01 -9.35
N ALA A 85 -5.67 7.52 -9.27
CA ALA A 85 -5.41 8.92 -8.87
C ALA A 85 -5.47 9.85 -10.08
N ARG A 86 -6.68 10.09 -10.59
CA ARG A 86 -6.88 10.86 -11.82
C ARG A 86 -6.55 12.35 -11.67
N TRP A 87 -6.51 12.85 -10.45
CA TRP A 87 -6.29 14.28 -10.16
C TRP A 87 -4.81 14.66 -10.16
N ARG A 88 -3.91 13.69 -10.33
CA ARG A 88 -2.47 13.98 -10.29
C ARG A 88 -1.75 13.25 -11.42
N ASP A 89 -0.55 13.74 -11.74
CA ASP A 89 0.20 13.27 -12.91
C ASP A 89 1.40 12.40 -12.56
N ASP A 90 1.73 12.28 -11.27
CA ASP A 90 2.98 11.63 -10.86
C ASP A 90 2.79 10.19 -10.41
N ILE A 91 1.56 9.79 -10.07
CA ILE A 91 1.24 8.41 -9.72
C ILE A 91 -0.03 7.99 -10.45
N TYR A 92 -0.18 6.68 -10.67
CA TYR A 92 -1.39 6.15 -11.29
C TYR A 92 -2.41 5.71 -10.26
N LEU A 93 -1.94 5.09 -9.18
CA LEU A 93 -2.82 4.51 -8.15
C LEU A 93 -2.72 5.30 -6.86
N THR A 94 -3.81 5.33 -6.11
CA THR A 94 -3.84 5.98 -4.79
C THR A 94 -3.10 5.09 -3.80
N ILE A 95 -2.00 5.61 -3.25
CA ILE A 95 -1.08 4.82 -2.43
C ILE A 95 -1.14 5.16 -0.94
N ALA A 96 -1.88 6.20 -0.58
CA ALA A 96 -2.03 6.65 0.81
C ALA A 96 -3.19 7.62 0.87
N SER A 97 -3.73 7.84 2.06
CA SER A 97 -4.82 8.81 2.24
C SER A 97 -4.42 10.23 1.84
N ILE A 98 -3.19 10.62 2.18
CA ILE A 98 -2.72 11.97 1.85
C ILE A 98 -2.64 12.20 0.34
N ALA A 99 -2.49 11.12 -0.44
CA ALA A 99 -2.46 11.24 -1.90
C ALA A 99 -3.73 11.89 -2.46
N ASP A 100 -4.85 11.75 -1.75
CA ASP A 100 -6.12 12.37 -2.14
C ASP A 100 -6.00 13.90 -2.17
N PHE A 101 -5.09 14.46 -1.37
CA PHE A 101 -4.99 15.90 -1.14
C PHE A 101 -3.71 16.51 -1.73
N GLN A 102 -2.86 15.67 -2.31
CA GLN A 102 -1.64 16.13 -2.98
C GLN A 102 -1.91 16.28 -4.48
N PRO A 103 -1.31 17.26 -5.15
CA PRO A 103 -0.48 18.33 -4.59
C PRO A 103 -1.26 19.61 -4.29
N PHE A 104 -2.56 19.66 -4.59
CA PHE A 104 -3.29 20.91 -4.63
C PHE A 104 -3.66 21.41 -3.23
N VAL A 105 -4.16 20.54 -2.35
CA VAL A 105 -4.49 20.93 -0.99
C VAL A 105 -3.20 21.10 -0.17
N THR A 106 -2.27 20.16 -0.28
CA THR A 106 -1.03 20.25 0.48
C THR A 106 -0.19 21.46 0.06
N GLY A 107 -0.31 21.88 -1.20
CA GLY A 107 0.38 23.06 -1.70
C GLY A 107 -0.33 24.37 -1.39
N GLY A 108 -1.50 24.34 -0.76
CA GLY A 108 -2.24 25.53 -0.43
C GLY A 108 -2.99 26.17 -1.57
N ILE A 109 -3.08 25.47 -2.72
CA ILE A 109 -3.76 26.01 -3.91
C ILE A 109 -5.28 25.87 -3.77
N VAL A 110 -5.72 24.76 -3.19
CA VAL A 110 -7.13 24.42 -2.99
C VAL A 110 -7.35 24.22 -1.49
N PRO A 111 -8.45 24.75 -0.92
CA PRO A 111 -8.71 24.50 0.49
C PRO A 111 -9.03 23.04 0.74
N PRO A 112 -8.75 22.52 1.94
CA PRO A 112 -9.18 21.16 2.26
C PRO A 112 -10.70 21.06 2.26
N PRO A 113 -11.26 19.91 1.88
CA PRO A 113 -12.73 19.76 1.88
C PRO A 113 -13.35 19.84 3.26
N ALA A 114 -12.55 19.61 4.29
CA ALA A 114 -12.93 19.82 5.71
C ALA A 114 -11.63 19.91 6.50
N ASN A 115 -11.71 20.50 7.70
CA ASN A 115 -10.49 20.70 8.49
C ASN A 115 -10.84 20.81 9.98
N PRO A 116 -10.52 19.81 10.80
CA PRO A 116 -9.85 18.55 10.44
C PRO A 116 -10.80 17.54 9.82
N LEU A 117 -10.23 16.54 9.18
CA LEU A 117 -11.03 15.50 8.52
C LEU A 117 -10.56 14.10 8.91
N THR A 118 -11.45 13.13 8.68
CA THR A 118 -11.11 11.71 8.82
C THR A 118 -11.67 10.95 7.63
N ILE A 119 -10.96 9.90 7.21
CA ILE A 119 -11.30 9.15 6.01
C ILE A 119 -10.71 7.74 6.13
N SER A 120 -11.35 6.77 5.50
CA SER A 120 -10.73 5.46 5.27
C SER A 120 -10.56 5.31 3.77
N GLN A 121 -9.31 5.37 3.30
CA GLN A 121 -9.00 5.43 1.89
C GLN A 121 -8.45 4.09 1.40
N PRO A 122 -9.17 3.40 0.51
CA PRO A 122 -8.60 2.23 -0.16
C PRO A 122 -7.40 2.63 -0.99
N CYS A 123 -6.33 1.88 -0.84
CA CYS A 123 -5.03 2.14 -1.47
C CYS A 123 -4.56 0.89 -2.18
N ILE A 124 -3.78 1.08 -3.23
CA ILE A 124 -3.18 -0.04 -3.94
C ILE A 124 -1.68 0.20 -4.06
N ARG A 125 -0.91 -0.79 -3.61
CA ARG A 125 0.55 -0.80 -3.76
C ARG A 125 0.97 -2.14 -4.33
N LEU A 126 1.65 -2.11 -5.46
CA LEU A 126 2.06 -3.33 -6.15
C LEU A 126 3.57 -3.61 -6.03
N ASN A 127 4.30 -2.74 -5.34
CA ASN A 127 5.75 -2.90 -5.19
C ASN A 127 6.14 -4.13 -4.37
N ASP A 128 5.21 -4.69 -3.58
CA ASP A 128 5.46 -5.91 -2.80
C ASP A 128 4.66 -7.10 -3.32
N LEU A 129 4.31 -7.08 -4.60
CA LEU A 129 3.37 -8.04 -5.20
C LEU A 129 3.79 -9.50 -4.95
N ASP A 130 5.07 -9.80 -5.09
CA ASP A 130 5.56 -11.17 -4.89
C ASP A 130 5.62 -11.59 -3.42
N SER A 131 5.52 -10.66 -2.49
CA SER A 131 5.46 -10.96 -1.06
C SER A 131 4.03 -11.27 -0.60
N VAL A 132 3.03 -10.88 -1.40
CA VAL A 132 1.62 -11.11 -1.04
C VAL A 132 1.35 -12.61 -1.02
N GLY A 133 0.77 -13.08 0.07
CA GLY A 133 0.52 -14.50 0.30
C GLY A 133 1.66 -15.20 1.03
N ARG A 134 2.89 -14.70 0.90
CA ARG A 134 4.08 -15.35 1.46
C ARG A 134 4.49 -14.79 2.81
N SER A 135 4.44 -13.46 2.94
CA SER A 135 4.91 -12.80 4.17
C SER A 135 3.92 -12.91 5.33
N GLY A 136 2.68 -13.20 5.04
CA GLY A 136 1.61 -13.17 6.04
C GLY A 136 1.11 -11.77 6.36
N ARG A 137 1.73 -10.73 5.83
CA ARG A 137 1.41 -9.34 6.17
C ARG A 137 1.20 -8.38 5.00
N HIS A 138 1.69 -8.72 3.80
CA HIS A 138 1.58 -7.81 2.65
C HIS A 138 0.25 -7.98 1.92
N LEU A 139 -0.34 -6.85 1.55
CA LEU A 139 -1.58 -6.77 0.78
C LEU A 139 -1.33 -5.83 -0.40
N THR A 140 -1.88 -6.15 -1.56
CA THR A 140 -1.88 -5.17 -2.67
C THR A 140 -2.86 -4.06 -2.39
N THR A 141 -3.98 -4.39 -1.76
CA THR A 141 -5.06 -3.45 -1.48
C THR A 141 -5.32 -3.42 0.01
N PHE A 142 -5.31 -2.22 0.56
CA PHE A 142 -5.56 -2.03 1.98
C PHE A 142 -6.25 -0.69 2.17
N GLU A 143 -6.93 -0.53 3.30
CA GLU A 143 -7.53 0.76 3.64
C GLU A 143 -6.61 1.48 4.61
N MET A 144 -6.23 2.69 4.23
CA MET A 144 -5.49 3.57 5.12
C MET A 144 -6.49 4.52 5.76
N MET A 145 -6.73 4.32 7.05
CA MET A 145 -7.58 5.22 7.81
C MET A 145 -6.73 6.39 8.28
N ALA A 146 -7.30 7.58 8.30
CA ALA A 146 -6.51 8.76 8.57
C ALA A 146 -7.31 9.83 9.29
N HIS A 147 -6.60 10.62 10.08
CA HIS A 147 -7.08 11.93 10.47
C HIS A 147 -6.05 12.96 9.99
N HIS A 148 -6.53 14.04 9.41
CA HIS A 148 -5.68 15.09 8.85
C HIS A 148 -6.12 16.43 9.37
N ALA A 149 -5.15 17.30 9.66
CA ALA A 149 -5.39 18.69 10.04
C ALA A 149 -4.41 19.55 9.23
N PHE A 150 -4.95 20.64 8.68
CA PHE A 150 -4.19 21.52 7.79
C PHE A 150 -4.02 22.84 8.51
N ASN A 151 -2.82 23.09 9.04
CA ASN A 151 -2.51 24.28 9.84
C ASN A 151 -1.88 25.34 8.96
N THR A 152 -2.32 26.57 9.13
CA THR A 152 -1.75 27.73 8.44
C THR A 152 -0.93 28.56 9.44
N PRO A 153 -0.13 29.53 8.94
CA PRO A 153 0.58 30.40 9.89
C PRO A 153 -0.32 31.16 10.85
N THR A 154 -1.59 31.36 10.50
CA THR A 154 -2.53 32.13 11.31
C THR A 154 -3.58 31.29 12.02
N GLU A 155 -3.73 30.01 11.67
CA GLU A 155 -4.74 29.16 12.29
C GLU A 155 -4.19 27.76 12.51
N GLU A 156 -4.01 27.37 13.77
CA GLU A 156 -3.58 26.04 14.12
C GLU A 156 -4.79 25.21 14.56
N ILE A 157 -5.05 24.12 13.85
CA ILE A 157 -6.11 23.16 14.19
C ILE A 157 -5.60 22.25 15.32
N TYR A 158 -4.54 21.49 15.07
CA TYR A 158 -3.71 20.83 16.08
C TYR A 158 -2.43 20.35 15.42
N TRP A 159 -1.40 20.08 16.23
CA TRP A 159 -0.10 19.70 15.72
C TRP A 159 0.38 18.41 16.42
N LYS A 160 1.65 18.29 16.70
CA LYS A 160 2.30 17.04 17.11
C LYS A 160 1.73 16.42 18.38
N ASP A 161 1.63 17.21 19.45
CA ASP A 161 1.20 16.68 20.75
C ASP A 161 -0.21 16.10 20.67
N ARG A 162 -1.13 16.84 20.08
CA ARG A 162 -2.51 16.39 19.97
C ARG A 162 -2.63 15.18 19.05
N THR A 163 -1.80 15.10 18.01
CA THR A 163 -1.78 13.95 17.09
C THR A 163 -1.47 12.66 17.84
N VAL A 164 -0.41 12.68 18.66
CA VAL A 164 -0.02 11.49 19.42
C VAL A 164 -1.04 11.18 20.51
N GLU A 165 -1.56 12.21 21.17
CA GLU A 165 -2.60 12.03 22.19
C GLU A 165 -3.84 11.36 21.61
N LEU A 166 -4.30 11.82 20.43
CA LEU A 166 -5.45 11.20 19.75
C LEU A 166 -5.16 9.75 19.39
N CYS A 167 -3.94 9.44 18.95
CA CYS A 167 -3.55 8.08 18.64
C CYS A 167 -3.63 7.19 19.90
N ASP A 168 -3.07 7.65 21.02
CA ASP A 168 -3.16 6.91 22.29
C ASP A 168 -4.62 6.68 22.69
N GLN A 169 -5.43 7.72 22.59
CA GLN A 169 -6.85 7.64 22.98
C GLN A 169 -7.61 6.65 22.08
N PHE A 170 -7.33 6.68 20.77
CA PHE A 170 -7.97 5.72 19.87
C PHE A 170 -7.55 4.29 20.22
N ILE A 171 -6.25 4.05 20.42
CA ILE A 171 -5.74 2.71 20.78
C ILE A 171 -6.44 2.22 22.07
N ALA A 172 -6.53 3.07 23.07
CA ALA A 172 -7.21 2.73 24.31
C ALA A 172 -8.69 2.41 24.07
N SER A 173 -9.34 3.15 23.17
CA SER A 173 -10.76 2.98 22.90
C SER A 173 -11.09 1.62 22.25
N ILE A 174 -10.11 1.01 21.58
CA ILE A 174 -10.31 -0.33 20.99
C ILE A 174 -9.71 -1.45 21.85
N GLY A 175 -9.40 -1.13 23.12
CA GLY A 175 -8.93 -2.10 24.08
C GLY A 175 -7.42 -2.27 24.15
N GLY A 176 -6.67 -1.41 23.52
CA GLY A 176 -5.20 -1.50 23.54
C GLY A 176 -4.61 -0.95 24.83
N ASP A 177 -3.50 -1.54 25.23
CA ASP A 177 -2.74 -1.09 26.41
C ASP A 177 -1.67 -0.10 25.94
N ILE A 178 -1.90 1.19 26.16
CA ILE A 178 -0.99 2.23 25.65
C ILE A 178 0.40 2.18 26.32
N THR A 179 0.53 1.52 27.47
CA THR A 179 1.84 1.34 28.08
C THR A 179 2.76 0.46 27.25
N LYS A 180 2.19 -0.34 26.35
CA LYS A 180 2.93 -1.24 25.48
C LYS A 180 3.23 -0.66 24.11
N VAL A 181 2.73 0.55 23.81
CA VAL A 181 2.94 1.22 22.54
C VAL A 181 4.32 1.90 22.54
N THR A 182 5.02 1.77 21.42
CA THR A 182 6.22 2.59 21.18
C THR A 182 6.01 3.48 19.96
N TYR A 183 6.63 4.64 19.98
CA TYR A 183 6.61 5.62 18.90
C TYR A 183 8.04 5.71 18.37
N LYS A 184 8.28 5.16 17.20
CA LYS A 184 9.61 5.06 16.59
C LYS A 184 9.84 6.23 15.65
N GLU A 185 10.92 6.97 15.86
CA GLU A 185 11.28 8.10 15.00
C GLU A 185 11.65 7.60 13.61
N HIS A 186 11.08 8.22 12.59
CA HIS A 186 11.32 7.80 11.21
C HIS A 186 11.01 8.95 10.27
N PRO A 187 12.03 9.66 9.73
CA PRO A 187 11.74 10.73 8.76
C PRO A 187 10.98 10.18 7.55
N TRP A 188 10.00 10.94 7.10
CA TRP A 188 9.06 10.49 6.06
C TRP A 188 9.19 11.38 4.82
N ILE A 189 9.18 10.74 3.64
CA ILE A 189 9.18 11.39 2.34
C ILE A 189 8.13 10.67 1.48
N GLY A 190 7.23 11.43 0.85
CA GLY A 190 6.23 10.82 0.00
C GLY A 190 5.43 11.83 -0.80
N GLY A 191 5.23 11.54 -2.08
CA GLY A 191 4.37 12.33 -2.95
C GLY A 191 4.76 13.78 -3.11
N GLY A 192 6.04 14.10 -2.96
CA GLY A 192 6.54 15.48 -3.09
C GLY A 192 6.57 16.24 -1.79
N ASN A 193 6.29 15.59 -0.67
CA ASN A 193 6.30 16.21 0.65
C ASN A 193 7.18 15.41 1.61
N ALA A 194 7.53 16.02 2.74
CA ALA A 194 8.36 15.37 3.74
C ALA A 194 8.13 15.98 5.12
N GLY A 195 8.61 15.28 6.14
CA GLY A 195 8.56 15.78 7.50
C GLY A 195 8.98 14.72 8.50
N PRO A 196 9.16 15.11 9.77
CA PRO A 196 9.38 14.10 10.81
C PRO A 196 8.14 13.24 10.97
N SER A 197 8.34 11.99 11.36
CA SER A 197 7.21 11.10 11.61
C SER A 197 7.56 10.12 12.70
N VAL A 198 6.53 9.53 13.29
CA VAL A 198 6.71 8.40 14.21
C VAL A 198 5.86 7.23 13.74
N GLU A 199 6.47 6.05 13.76
CA GLU A 199 5.76 4.80 13.53
C GLU A 199 5.21 4.30 14.86
N VAL A 200 3.96 3.85 14.85
CA VAL A 200 3.26 3.40 16.05
C VAL A 200 3.30 1.89 16.09
N LEU A 201 3.91 1.35 17.14
CA LEU A 201 4.23 -0.08 17.23
C LEU A 201 3.59 -0.68 18.47
N ILE A 202 2.94 -1.83 18.31
CA ILE A 202 2.42 -2.62 19.40
C ILE A 202 2.44 -4.10 19.00
N GLY A 203 2.86 -4.96 19.91
CA GLY A 203 2.90 -6.39 19.64
C GLY A 203 3.85 -6.82 18.52
N GLY A 204 4.85 -5.99 18.20
CA GLY A 204 5.76 -6.25 17.11
C GLY A 204 5.28 -5.75 15.76
N LEU A 205 4.13 -5.11 15.72
CA LEU A 205 3.48 -4.70 14.47
C LEU A 205 3.38 -3.19 14.38
N GLU A 206 3.74 -2.65 13.23
CA GLU A 206 3.50 -1.23 12.93
C GLU A 206 2.03 -1.07 12.52
N ILE A 207 1.26 -0.36 13.34
CA ILE A 207 -0.18 -0.19 13.08
C ILE A 207 -0.50 1.15 12.43
N ALA A 208 0.39 2.13 12.56
CA ALA A 208 0.14 3.47 12.04
C ALA A 208 1.43 4.23 11.86
N THR A 209 1.37 5.28 11.05
CA THR A 209 2.43 6.28 10.92
C THR A 209 1.80 7.65 11.10
N LEU A 210 2.41 8.45 11.97
CA LEU A 210 1.96 9.83 12.24
C LEU A 210 3.01 10.75 11.65
N VAL A 211 2.66 11.46 10.58
CA VAL A 211 3.58 12.31 9.85
C VAL A 211 3.28 13.78 10.13
N PHE A 212 4.32 14.54 10.44
CA PHE A 212 4.22 15.97 10.66
C PHE A 212 4.78 16.65 9.40
N MET A 213 3.94 16.73 8.38
CA MET A 213 4.34 17.18 7.05
C MET A 213 4.59 18.68 7.07
N SER A 214 5.84 19.07 6.85
CA SER A 214 6.27 20.46 6.94
C SER A 214 7.17 20.91 5.79
N LEU A 215 7.53 20.00 4.88
CA LEU A 215 8.46 20.27 3.78
C LEU A 215 7.83 19.87 2.45
N GLY A 216 8.14 20.66 1.41
CA GLY A 216 7.68 20.39 0.05
C GLY A 216 8.77 20.70 -0.96
N ARG A 217 8.50 20.38 -2.22
CA ARG A 217 9.47 20.56 -3.30
C ARG A 217 9.56 22.00 -3.81
N GLN A 218 8.58 22.83 -3.50
CA GLN A 218 8.56 24.22 -3.99
C GLN A 218 9.60 25.06 -3.27
N LYS A 219 10.50 25.67 -4.02
CA LYS A 219 11.54 26.53 -3.47
C LYS A 219 10.93 27.76 -2.79
N THR A 220 11.44 28.07 -1.61
CA THR A 220 11.03 29.25 -0.84
C THR A 220 12.27 30.09 -0.54
N SER A 221 12.08 31.22 0.17
CA SER A 221 13.20 32.06 0.60
C SER A 221 14.02 31.41 1.72
N GLU A 222 13.49 30.40 2.39
CA GLU A 222 14.20 29.71 3.49
C GLU A 222 15.14 28.67 2.94
N PRO A 223 16.22 28.35 3.69
CA PRO A 223 17.14 27.29 3.25
C PRO A 223 16.43 25.95 3.10
N GLY A 224 16.81 25.21 2.07
CA GLY A 224 16.26 23.89 1.82
C GLY A 224 17.05 22.79 2.51
N TYR A 225 16.50 21.60 2.45
CA TYR A 225 17.10 20.38 2.97
C TYR A 225 17.29 19.39 1.83
N ASP A 226 18.47 18.78 1.72
CA ASP A 226 18.70 17.71 0.76
C ASP A 226 18.24 16.40 1.39
N LEU A 227 17.19 15.81 0.84
CA LEU A 227 16.67 14.52 1.29
C LEU A 227 16.76 13.54 0.12
N ASN A 228 17.68 12.59 0.23
CA ASN A 228 17.91 11.57 -0.80
C ASN A 228 18.19 12.16 -2.19
N GLY A 229 18.95 13.24 -2.24
CA GLY A 229 19.34 13.86 -3.50
C GLY A 229 18.34 14.86 -4.08
N GLU A 230 17.24 15.10 -3.36
CA GLU A 230 16.23 16.07 -3.79
C GLU A 230 16.09 17.16 -2.75
N MET A 231 15.88 18.40 -3.19
CA MET A 231 15.76 19.54 -2.27
C MET A 231 14.31 19.73 -1.83
N TYR A 232 14.13 19.87 -0.53
CA TYR A 232 12.83 20.15 0.10
C TYR A 232 12.93 21.45 0.90
N TYR A 233 11.83 22.18 0.94
CA TYR A 233 11.79 23.52 1.55
C TYR A 233 10.63 23.61 2.52
N PRO A 234 10.74 24.43 3.58
CA PRO A 234 9.61 24.62 4.50
C PRO A 234 8.35 25.07 3.77
N MET A 235 7.23 24.46 4.13
CA MET A 235 5.91 24.79 3.57
C MET A 235 5.22 25.85 4.41
N LYS A 236 4.33 26.62 3.78
CA LYS A 236 3.45 27.51 4.53
C LYS A 236 2.49 26.73 5.41
N LEU A 237 1.95 25.64 4.87
CA LEU A 237 1.08 24.75 5.66
C LEU A 237 1.93 23.77 6.47
N ARG A 238 1.46 23.47 7.68
CA ARG A 238 1.98 22.37 8.48
C ARG A 238 0.84 21.38 8.62
N ILE A 239 1.03 20.20 8.09
CA ILE A 239 -0.07 19.25 7.89
C ILE A 239 0.13 18.02 8.78
N VAL A 240 -0.90 17.71 9.57
CA VAL A 240 -0.97 16.42 10.26
C VAL A 240 -1.41 15.41 9.21
N ASP A 241 -0.51 14.49 8.89
CA ASP A 241 -0.76 13.42 7.94
C ASP A 241 -0.61 12.10 8.68
N THR A 242 -1.71 11.36 8.81
CA THR A 242 -1.64 10.08 9.49
C THR A 242 -2.12 8.96 8.58
N GLY A 243 -1.67 7.75 8.87
CA GLY A 243 -2.17 6.57 8.19
C GLY A 243 -2.19 5.39 9.14
N TYR A 244 -3.39 4.89 9.41
CA TYR A 244 -3.61 3.71 10.25
C TYR A 244 -4.04 2.57 9.34
N GLY A 245 -3.38 1.43 9.43
CA GLY A 245 -3.73 0.29 8.59
C GLY A 245 -4.94 -0.44 9.14
N LEU A 246 -6.07 -0.32 8.45
CA LEU A 246 -7.30 -0.99 8.90
C LEU A 246 -7.08 -2.49 9.06
N GLU A 247 -6.50 -3.11 8.04
CA GLU A 247 -6.30 -4.56 8.05
C GLU A 247 -5.34 -5.00 9.16
N ARG A 248 -4.32 -4.20 9.43
CA ARG A 248 -3.37 -4.50 10.51
C ARG A 248 -4.04 -4.41 11.88
N LEU A 249 -4.89 -3.40 12.07
CA LEU A 249 -5.65 -3.27 13.33
C LEU A 249 -6.57 -4.47 13.55
N VAL A 250 -7.25 -4.92 12.49
CA VAL A 250 -8.11 -6.10 12.58
C VAL A 250 -7.27 -7.34 12.88
N TRP A 251 -6.15 -7.51 12.20
CA TRP A 251 -5.24 -8.64 12.42
C TRP A 251 -4.77 -8.68 13.87
N ALA A 252 -4.32 -7.52 14.38
CA ALA A 252 -3.86 -7.43 15.77
C ALA A 252 -5.00 -7.67 16.77
N SER A 253 -6.26 -7.41 16.37
CA SER A 253 -7.42 -7.64 17.22
C SER A 253 -7.82 -9.12 17.28
N LYS A 254 -7.44 -9.90 16.27
CA LYS A 254 -7.77 -11.33 16.22
C LYS A 254 -6.58 -12.22 16.60
N GLY A 255 -5.37 -11.78 16.33
CA GLY A 255 -4.19 -12.57 16.59
C GLY A 255 -4.06 -13.81 15.71
N SER A 256 -4.65 -13.77 14.52
CA SER A 256 -4.61 -14.88 13.57
C SER A 256 -3.19 -15.09 13.03
N PRO A 257 -2.88 -16.29 12.50
CA PRO A 257 -1.52 -16.53 11.96
C PRO A 257 -1.11 -15.57 10.86
N THR A 258 -2.03 -15.24 9.95
CA THR A 258 -1.73 -14.30 8.87
C THR A 258 -2.80 -13.22 8.82
N ILE A 259 -2.44 -12.12 8.16
CA ILE A 259 -3.40 -11.04 7.94
C ILE A 259 -4.58 -11.51 7.09
N TYR A 260 -4.34 -12.43 6.15
CA TYR A 260 -5.40 -12.93 5.25
C TYR A 260 -6.47 -13.70 6.04
N ASP A 261 -6.05 -14.52 6.98
CA ASP A 261 -6.98 -15.26 7.85
C ASP A 261 -7.81 -14.31 8.70
N ALA A 262 -7.18 -13.23 9.16
CA ALA A 262 -7.85 -12.27 10.04
C ALA A 262 -8.90 -11.45 9.31
N VAL A 263 -8.58 -10.96 8.11
CA VAL A 263 -9.39 -9.92 7.47
C VAL A 263 -10.30 -10.45 6.36
N PHE A 264 -9.99 -11.64 5.79
CA PHE A 264 -10.75 -12.19 4.67
C PHE A 264 -11.24 -13.62 4.94
N PRO A 265 -11.79 -13.91 6.11
CA PRO A 265 -12.11 -15.33 6.42
C PRO A 265 -13.09 -15.95 5.44
N GLU A 266 -14.08 -15.21 4.96
CA GLU A 266 -15.07 -15.72 4.02
C GLU A 266 -14.45 -16.09 2.68
N MET A 267 -13.62 -15.20 2.13
CA MET A 267 -12.98 -15.45 0.83
C MET A 267 -11.89 -16.51 0.93
N VAL A 268 -11.15 -16.54 2.04
CA VAL A 268 -10.15 -17.60 2.25
C VAL A 268 -10.83 -18.96 2.25
N SER A 269 -11.95 -19.08 3.00
CA SER A 269 -12.72 -20.33 3.04
C SER A 269 -13.20 -20.73 1.64
N LYS A 270 -13.74 -19.78 0.89
CA LYS A 270 -14.25 -20.03 -0.45
C LYS A 270 -13.15 -20.49 -1.40
N VAL A 271 -12.02 -19.80 -1.42
CA VAL A 271 -10.92 -20.16 -2.34
C VAL A 271 -10.28 -21.47 -1.92
N MET A 272 -10.12 -21.71 -0.61
CA MET A 272 -9.63 -23.01 -0.12
C MET A 272 -10.52 -24.15 -0.62
N SER A 273 -11.84 -23.97 -0.51
CA SER A 273 -12.80 -24.96 -0.96
C SER A 273 -12.70 -25.18 -2.48
N ALA A 274 -12.64 -24.09 -3.23
CA ALA A 274 -12.53 -24.17 -4.70
C ALA A 274 -11.25 -24.88 -5.15
N ALA A 275 -10.19 -24.77 -4.35
CA ALA A 275 -8.89 -25.41 -4.65
C ALA A 275 -8.81 -26.83 -4.08
N GLY A 276 -9.85 -27.29 -3.36
CA GLY A 276 -9.85 -28.61 -2.74
C GLY A 276 -8.92 -28.73 -1.54
N LEU A 277 -8.67 -27.62 -0.85
CA LEU A 277 -7.70 -27.56 0.25
C LEU A 277 -8.33 -27.31 1.62
N SER A 278 -9.68 -27.35 1.73
CA SER A 278 -10.36 -27.03 3.00
C SER A 278 -9.90 -27.90 4.17
N HIS A 279 -9.57 -29.16 3.91
CA HIS A 279 -9.12 -30.09 4.94
C HIS A 279 -7.86 -29.62 5.66
N MET A 280 -7.03 -28.80 5.02
CA MET A 280 -5.78 -28.33 5.63
C MET A 280 -6.02 -27.38 6.80
N LEU A 281 -7.11 -26.60 6.76
CA LEU A 281 -7.43 -25.67 7.83
C LEU A 281 -7.85 -26.37 9.11
N ASP A 282 -8.32 -27.62 9.02
CA ASP A 282 -8.72 -28.42 10.18
C ASP A 282 -7.54 -29.16 10.80
N ASN A 283 -6.38 -29.14 10.18
CA ASN A 283 -5.20 -29.84 10.67
C ASN A 283 -4.42 -28.94 11.63
N LYS A 284 -4.39 -29.32 12.91
CA LYS A 284 -3.75 -28.52 13.96
C LYS A 284 -2.25 -28.37 13.73
N GLU A 285 -1.60 -29.43 13.23
CA GLU A 285 -0.17 -29.36 12.95
C GLU A 285 0.12 -28.36 11.82
N PHE A 286 -0.71 -28.36 10.79
CA PHE A 286 -0.55 -27.41 9.68
C PHE A 286 -0.74 -25.98 10.15
N THR A 287 -1.77 -25.72 11.00
CA THR A 287 -2.00 -24.34 11.48
C THR A 287 -0.86 -23.86 12.37
N LYS A 288 -0.23 -24.75 13.14
CA LYS A 288 0.97 -24.40 13.91
C LYS A 288 2.13 -24.02 12.98
N ILE A 289 2.33 -24.79 11.92
CA ILE A 289 3.38 -24.51 10.92
C ILE A 289 3.12 -23.16 10.26
N LEU A 290 1.87 -22.89 9.90
CA LEU A 290 1.48 -21.65 9.27
C LEU A 290 1.75 -20.45 10.19
N ALA A 291 1.41 -20.57 11.48
CA ALA A 291 1.67 -19.51 12.45
C ALA A 291 3.16 -19.24 12.61
N LEU A 292 3.96 -20.31 12.69
CA LEU A 292 5.40 -20.17 12.82
C LEU A 292 6.02 -19.56 11.57
N ASN A 293 5.57 -19.99 10.40
CA ASN A 293 6.02 -19.43 9.13
C ASN A 293 5.73 -17.92 9.07
N ALA A 294 4.54 -17.51 9.53
CA ALA A 294 4.17 -16.08 9.54
C ALA A 294 5.08 -15.28 10.46
N LYS A 295 5.43 -15.82 11.63
CA LYS A 295 6.34 -15.12 12.55
C LYS A 295 7.72 -14.91 11.91
N PHE A 296 8.29 -15.93 11.28
CA PHE A 296 9.59 -15.80 10.63
C PHE A 296 9.53 -14.89 9.41
N ALA A 297 8.45 -14.97 8.64
CA ALA A 297 8.28 -14.11 7.47
C ALA A 297 8.21 -12.63 7.87
N GLY A 298 7.63 -12.35 9.04
CA GLY A 298 7.57 -11.00 9.57
C GLY A 298 8.94 -10.43 9.93
N LEU A 299 9.92 -11.31 10.20
CA LEU A 299 11.28 -10.91 10.56
C LEU A 299 12.19 -10.77 9.35
N MET A 300 11.73 -11.14 8.16
CA MET A 300 12.56 -11.18 6.95
C MET A 300 11.96 -10.32 5.85
N ASP A 301 12.82 -9.70 5.07
CA ASP A 301 12.42 -8.96 3.89
C ASP A 301 12.43 -9.90 2.70
N ILE A 302 11.26 -10.38 2.30
CA ILE A 302 11.12 -11.33 1.21
C ILE A 302 11.47 -10.68 -0.14
N SER A 303 11.19 -9.38 -0.29
CA SER A 303 11.44 -8.70 -1.56
C SER A 303 12.93 -8.66 -1.92
N GLY A 304 13.81 -8.61 -0.92
CA GLY A 304 15.25 -8.60 -1.16
C GLY A 304 15.93 -9.92 -0.87
N THR A 305 15.18 -10.97 -0.51
CA THR A 305 15.73 -12.22 -0.01
C THR A 305 15.30 -13.40 -0.89
N ASN A 306 16.17 -14.37 -1.02
CA ASN A 306 15.85 -15.63 -1.65
C ASN A 306 14.77 -16.36 -0.82
N LEU A 307 13.65 -16.68 -1.45
CA LEU A 307 12.55 -17.39 -0.78
C LEU A 307 13.02 -18.70 -0.16
N PHE A 308 13.97 -19.38 -0.78
CA PHE A 308 14.49 -20.62 -0.27
C PHE A 308 15.18 -20.44 1.09
N GLN A 309 15.83 -19.31 1.33
CA GLN A 309 16.45 -19.01 2.63
C GLN A 309 15.40 -18.92 3.74
N LEU A 310 14.25 -18.30 3.44
CA LEU A 310 13.13 -18.26 4.39
C LEU A 310 12.63 -19.67 4.67
N ARG A 311 12.44 -20.47 3.62
CA ARG A 311 12.00 -21.86 3.77
C ARG A 311 12.96 -22.66 4.65
N LYS A 312 14.27 -22.48 4.45
CA LYS A 312 15.28 -23.14 5.28
C LYS A 312 15.15 -22.80 6.74
N LYS A 313 14.98 -21.51 7.06
CA LYS A 313 14.85 -21.05 8.44
C LYS A 313 13.64 -21.65 9.15
N VAL A 314 12.49 -21.58 8.48
CA VAL A 314 11.25 -22.12 9.06
C VAL A 314 11.34 -23.64 9.20
N ALA A 315 11.84 -24.32 8.18
CA ALA A 315 11.96 -25.78 8.18
C ALA A 315 12.89 -26.26 9.31
N ALA A 316 14.00 -25.55 9.53
CA ALA A 316 14.93 -25.90 10.61
C ALA A 316 14.27 -25.75 11.97
N ALA A 317 13.43 -24.71 12.15
CA ALA A 317 12.76 -24.45 13.42
C ALA A 317 11.72 -25.52 13.76
N ILE A 318 11.13 -26.20 12.76
CA ILE A 318 10.12 -27.23 12.99
C ILE A 318 10.60 -28.63 12.61
N ASP A 319 11.88 -28.76 12.29
CA ASP A 319 12.54 -30.06 12.06
C ASP A 319 11.94 -30.84 10.90
N ILE A 320 11.73 -30.16 9.77
CA ILE A 320 11.36 -30.81 8.51
C ILE A 320 12.27 -30.26 7.40
N SER A 321 12.27 -30.92 6.23
CA SER A 321 13.08 -30.43 5.12
C SER A 321 12.46 -29.19 4.50
N PRO A 322 13.28 -28.28 3.95
CA PRO A 322 12.73 -27.11 3.25
C PRO A 322 11.81 -27.51 2.08
N GLU A 323 12.12 -28.61 1.40
CA GLU A 323 11.31 -29.09 0.29
C GLU A 323 9.93 -29.55 0.75
N LYS A 324 9.86 -30.24 1.89
CA LYS A 324 8.58 -30.67 2.46
C LYS A 324 7.75 -29.46 2.90
N LEU A 325 8.39 -28.47 3.53
CA LEU A 325 7.70 -27.25 3.93
C LEU A 325 7.12 -26.55 2.71
N ASP A 326 7.90 -26.45 1.67
CA ASP A 326 7.47 -25.79 0.43
C ASP A 326 6.23 -26.45 -0.17
N UNK A 327 6.22 -27.49 -0.09
CA UNK A 327 5.16 -28.24 -0.57
C UNK A 327 3.91 -28.10 0.18
N MET A 328 4.11 -27.88 1.36
CA MET A 328 2.93 -27.70 2.23
C MET A 328 2.39 -26.28 2.12
N ILE A 329 3.28 -25.31 2.10
CA ILE A 329 2.94 -23.90 2.24
C ILE A 329 2.56 -23.24 0.91
N THR A 330 3.21 -23.61 -0.19
CA THR A 330 3.02 -22.92 -1.47
C THR A 330 1.57 -22.87 -1.93
N PRO A 331 0.79 -23.97 -1.86
CA PRO A 331 -0.63 -23.86 -2.26
C PRO A 331 -1.40 -22.84 -1.43
N ILE A 332 -1.14 -22.78 -0.14
CA ILE A 332 -1.84 -21.86 0.76
C ILE A 332 -1.42 -20.42 0.45
N GLU A 333 -0.15 -20.19 0.16
CA GLU A 333 0.31 -18.87 -0.24
C GLU A 333 -0.41 -18.39 -1.51
N LYS A 334 -0.64 -19.30 -2.45
CA LYS A 334 -1.38 -18.97 -3.68
C LYS A 334 -2.84 -18.68 -3.38
N VAL A 335 -3.45 -19.43 -2.45
CA VAL A 335 -4.82 -19.11 -2.01
C VAL A 335 -4.89 -17.70 -1.45
N TYR A 336 -3.99 -17.34 -0.56
CA TYR A 336 -3.96 -16.00 0.01
C TYR A 336 -3.75 -14.93 -1.07
N ALA A 337 -2.87 -15.20 -2.03
CA ALA A 337 -2.64 -14.25 -3.11
C ALA A 337 -3.88 -14.07 -3.97
N VAL A 338 -4.60 -15.17 -4.29
CA VAL A 338 -5.84 -15.07 -5.06
C VAL A 338 -6.89 -14.24 -4.30
N VAL A 339 -7.01 -14.46 -2.99
CA VAL A 339 -7.95 -13.69 -2.17
C VAL A 339 -7.60 -12.21 -2.21
N ASP A 340 -6.34 -11.88 -2.01
CA ASP A 340 -5.88 -10.49 -2.08
C ASP A 340 -6.11 -9.88 -3.46
N HIS A 341 -5.71 -10.60 -4.50
CA HIS A 341 -5.76 -10.06 -5.86
C HIS A 341 -7.18 -9.86 -6.36
N THR A 342 -8.10 -10.74 -5.98
CA THR A 342 -9.51 -10.56 -6.38
C THR A 342 -10.12 -9.33 -5.70
N ARG A 343 -9.69 -9.01 -4.48
CA ARG A 343 -10.11 -7.76 -3.83
C ARG A 343 -9.51 -6.56 -4.56
N CYS A 344 -8.24 -6.66 -4.93
CA CYS A 344 -7.56 -5.62 -5.71
C CYS A 344 -8.31 -5.34 -7.01
N LEU A 345 -8.69 -6.40 -7.72
CA LEU A 345 -9.40 -6.26 -8.99
C LEU A 345 -10.80 -5.68 -8.80
N ALA A 346 -11.48 -6.01 -7.71
CA ALA A 346 -12.77 -5.40 -7.42
C ALA A 346 -12.62 -3.88 -7.31
N TYR A 347 -11.59 -3.40 -6.64
CA TYR A 347 -11.36 -1.96 -6.53
C TYR A 347 -10.90 -1.36 -7.85
N MET A 348 -9.93 -1.96 -8.51
CA MET A 348 -9.38 -1.38 -9.75
C MET A 348 -10.45 -1.26 -10.83
N LEU A 349 -11.13 -2.36 -11.11
CA LEU A 349 -12.13 -2.40 -12.18
C LEU A 349 -13.41 -1.69 -11.75
N GLY A 350 -13.77 -1.81 -10.47
CA GLY A 350 -14.92 -1.11 -9.92
C GLY A 350 -14.78 0.41 -9.97
N ASP A 351 -13.55 0.91 -9.89
CA ASP A 351 -13.25 2.35 -10.01
C ASP A 351 -12.92 2.71 -11.47
N SER A 352 -13.30 1.85 -12.41
CA SER A 352 -13.29 2.14 -13.86
C SER A 352 -11.91 2.10 -14.52
N ILE A 353 -10.95 1.38 -13.94
CA ILE A 353 -9.71 1.09 -14.66
C ILE A 353 -10.05 0.02 -15.72
N VAL A 354 -9.53 0.20 -16.93
CA VAL A 354 -9.70 -0.75 -18.03
C VAL A 354 -8.32 -1.34 -18.37
N PRO A 355 -8.20 -2.66 -18.44
CA PRO A 355 -6.90 -3.27 -18.77
C PRO A 355 -6.37 -2.78 -20.11
N SER A 356 -5.09 -2.52 -20.16
CA SER A 356 -4.42 -2.04 -21.37
C SER A 356 -2.92 -2.35 -21.27
N ASN A 357 -2.17 -1.93 -22.28
CA ASN A 357 -0.72 -2.13 -22.31
C ASN A 357 0.04 -0.98 -21.66
N VAL A 358 -0.65 0.04 -21.18
CA VAL A 358 0.01 1.25 -20.64
C VAL A 358 -0.69 1.71 -19.37
N ARG A 359 0.05 2.44 -18.53
CA ARG A 359 -0.45 3.20 -17.39
C ARG A 359 -1.14 2.27 -16.37
N GLU A 360 -2.22 2.75 -15.74
CA GLU A 360 -2.93 1.95 -14.74
C GLU A 360 -3.58 0.70 -15.33
N GLY A 361 -3.95 0.74 -16.60
CA GLY A 361 -4.51 -0.43 -17.27
C GLY A 361 -3.51 -1.57 -17.38
N TYR A 362 -2.23 -1.27 -17.57
CA TYR A 362 -1.17 -2.27 -17.56
C TYR A 362 -1.13 -2.98 -16.20
N LEU A 363 -1.24 -2.20 -15.13
CA LEU A 363 -1.19 -2.76 -13.77
C LEU A 363 -2.39 -3.66 -13.50
N ALA A 364 -3.58 -3.27 -13.98
CA ALA A 364 -4.77 -4.12 -13.86
C ALA A 364 -4.58 -5.44 -14.61
N ARG A 365 -4.06 -5.35 -15.84
CA ARG A 365 -3.80 -6.55 -16.64
C ARG A 365 -2.80 -7.48 -15.96
N LEU A 366 -1.75 -6.90 -15.35
CA LEU A 366 -0.75 -7.67 -14.61
C LEU A 366 -1.40 -8.46 -13.49
N VAL A 367 -2.26 -7.82 -12.70
CA VAL A 367 -2.91 -8.48 -11.57
C VAL A 367 -3.89 -9.56 -12.08
N ILE A 368 -4.65 -9.27 -13.14
CA ILE A 368 -5.58 -10.26 -13.71
C ILE A 368 -4.83 -11.52 -14.14
N ARG A 369 -3.76 -11.34 -14.90
CA ARG A 369 -3.05 -12.51 -15.47
C ARG A 369 -2.30 -13.29 -14.40
N ARG A 370 -1.73 -12.58 -13.41
CA ARG A 370 -1.11 -13.25 -12.27
C ARG A 370 -2.14 -14.10 -11.51
N THR A 371 -3.33 -13.55 -11.31
CA THR A 371 -4.40 -14.26 -10.60
C THR A 371 -4.86 -15.49 -11.39
N LEU A 372 -5.05 -15.33 -12.71
CA LEU A 372 -5.43 -16.47 -13.58
C LEU A 372 -4.41 -17.58 -13.51
N ARG A 373 -3.12 -17.23 -13.53
CA ARG A 373 -2.05 -18.22 -13.42
C ARG A 373 -2.15 -19.00 -12.12
N MET A 374 -2.32 -18.31 -11.00
CA MET A 374 -2.42 -18.96 -9.69
C MET A 374 -3.66 -19.84 -9.60
N MET A 375 -4.79 -19.38 -10.16
CA MET A 375 -6.01 -20.18 -10.18
C MET A 375 -5.80 -21.47 -10.98
N ASN A 376 -5.11 -21.38 -12.12
CA ASN A 376 -4.78 -22.56 -12.91
C ASN A 376 -3.91 -23.54 -12.12
N GLU A 377 -2.91 -23.02 -11.42
CA GLU A 377 -2.01 -23.85 -10.61
C GLU A 377 -2.74 -24.52 -9.45
N LEU A 378 -3.73 -23.85 -8.90
CA LEU A 378 -4.59 -24.40 -7.83
C LEU A 378 -5.73 -25.26 -8.37
N LYS A 379 -5.87 -25.35 -9.69
CA LYS A 379 -6.92 -26.14 -10.36
C LYS A 379 -8.33 -25.67 -10.00
N ILE A 380 -8.48 -24.35 -9.80
CA ILE A 380 -9.78 -23.75 -9.50
C ILE A 380 -10.57 -23.67 -10.80
N GLN A 381 -11.78 -24.25 -10.81
CA GLN A 381 -12.65 -24.26 -12.00
C GLN A 381 -13.54 -23.03 -12.08
N GLU A 382 -13.79 -22.39 -10.94
CA GLU A 382 -14.69 -21.24 -10.88
C GLU A 382 -14.07 -20.07 -11.66
N PRO A 383 -14.86 -19.34 -12.46
CA PRO A 383 -14.31 -18.19 -13.22
C PRO A 383 -13.82 -17.08 -12.29
N LEU A 384 -12.76 -16.41 -12.70
CA LEU A 384 -12.24 -15.25 -11.96
C LEU A 384 -13.31 -14.18 -11.75
N ALA A 385 -14.17 -13.98 -12.76
CA ALA A 385 -15.25 -12.98 -12.66
C ALA A 385 -16.18 -13.27 -11.46
N ASP A 386 -16.42 -14.55 -11.14
CA ASP A 386 -17.26 -14.89 -10.00
C ASP A 386 -16.60 -14.48 -8.68
N LEU A 387 -15.30 -14.73 -8.56
CA LEU A 387 -14.57 -14.37 -7.35
C LEU A 387 -14.51 -12.86 -7.15
N VAL A 388 -14.29 -12.12 -8.23
CA VAL A 388 -14.26 -10.66 -8.16
C VAL A 388 -15.64 -10.10 -7.81
N GLU A 389 -16.70 -10.65 -8.39
CA GLU A 389 -18.05 -10.23 -8.02
C GLU A 389 -18.34 -10.47 -6.55
N GLN A 390 -17.91 -11.61 -6.01
CA GLN A 390 -18.11 -11.90 -4.59
C GLN A 390 -17.38 -10.87 -3.73
N GLN A 391 -16.15 -10.50 -4.11
CA GLN A 391 -15.42 -9.44 -3.40
C GLN A 391 -16.19 -8.12 -3.46
N THR A 392 -16.73 -7.77 -4.63
CA THR A 392 -17.51 -6.55 -4.79
C THR A 392 -18.71 -6.54 -3.85
N ARG A 393 -19.40 -7.68 -3.71
CA ARG A 393 -20.56 -7.79 -2.82
C ARG A 393 -20.16 -7.68 -1.34
N ILE A 394 -19.02 -8.25 -0.97
CA ILE A 394 -18.50 -8.15 0.42
C ILE A 394 -18.16 -6.69 0.76
N ILE A 395 -17.51 -5.99 -0.16
CA ILE A 395 -17.15 -4.58 0.03
C ILE A 395 -18.40 -3.71 0.03
N GLY A 396 -19.34 -4.01 -0.84
CA GLY A 396 -20.57 -3.26 -1.04
C GLY A 396 -20.67 -2.77 -2.48
N ILE A 397 -21.66 -3.28 -3.19
CA ILE A 397 -21.79 -3.01 -4.63
C ILE A 397 -21.94 -1.51 -4.92
N ASN A 398 -22.53 -0.76 -3.97
CA ASN A 398 -22.74 0.69 -4.14
C ASN A 398 -21.47 1.50 -3.88
N ALA A 399 -20.40 0.88 -3.42
CA ALA A 399 -19.13 1.55 -3.20
C ALA A 399 -18.40 1.86 -4.52
N PHE A 400 -18.86 1.32 -5.62
CA PHE A 400 -18.15 1.39 -6.89
C PHE A 400 -18.94 2.15 -7.95
N GLU A 401 -18.20 2.89 -8.76
CA GLU A 401 -18.75 3.64 -9.89
C GLU A 401 -19.19 2.70 -11.03
N GLN A 402 -18.42 1.64 -11.28
CA GLN A 402 -18.63 0.79 -12.44
C GLN A 402 -19.65 -0.31 -12.16
N ASP A 403 -20.49 -0.61 -13.16
CA ASP A 403 -21.46 -1.68 -13.11
C ASP A 403 -20.74 -3.03 -13.05
N ILE A 404 -21.19 -3.91 -12.17
CA ILE A 404 -20.58 -5.24 -12.00
C ILE A 404 -20.65 -6.06 -13.29
N ALA A 405 -21.70 -5.89 -14.10
CA ALA A 405 -21.81 -6.61 -15.38
C ALA A 405 -20.67 -6.22 -16.33
N ILE A 406 -20.27 -4.95 -16.32
CA ILE A 406 -19.16 -4.48 -17.14
C ILE A 406 -17.82 -5.02 -16.59
N VAL A 407 -17.66 -5.03 -15.28
CA VAL A 407 -16.46 -5.60 -14.65
C VAL A 407 -16.32 -7.07 -15.05
N ARG A 408 -17.41 -7.84 -14.98
CA ARG A 408 -17.39 -9.25 -15.37
C ARG A 408 -17.00 -9.42 -16.84
N GLU A 409 -17.55 -8.60 -17.72
CA GLU A 409 -17.25 -8.68 -19.15
C GLU A 409 -15.76 -8.40 -19.41
N ILE A 410 -15.20 -7.39 -18.74
CA ILE A 410 -13.79 -7.06 -18.87
C ILE A 410 -12.92 -8.25 -18.45
N ILE A 411 -13.25 -8.87 -17.32
CA ILE A 411 -12.48 -10.02 -16.81
C ILE A 411 -12.58 -11.19 -17.77
N ASP A 412 -13.79 -11.47 -18.28
CA ASP A 412 -13.98 -12.60 -19.21
C ASP A 412 -13.20 -12.39 -20.50
N ARG A 413 -13.16 -11.17 -21.03
CA ARG A 413 -12.37 -10.85 -22.22
C ARG A 413 -10.88 -11.01 -21.96
N GLU A 414 -10.40 -10.55 -20.81
CA GLU A 414 -8.98 -10.72 -20.46
C GLU A 414 -8.63 -12.18 -20.27
N THR A 415 -9.56 -12.97 -19.72
CA THR A 415 -9.33 -14.43 -19.58
C THR A 415 -9.15 -15.09 -20.94
N GLU A 416 -9.96 -14.71 -21.92
CA GLU A 416 -9.83 -15.23 -23.28
C GLU A 416 -8.50 -14.82 -23.91
N LYS A 417 -8.09 -13.57 -23.74
CA LYS A 417 -6.80 -13.08 -24.25
C LYS A 417 -5.65 -13.84 -23.64
N TYR A 418 -5.74 -14.11 -22.34
CA TYR A 418 -4.70 -14.85 -21.61
C TYR A 418 -4.57 -16.28 -22.19
N ALA A 419 -5.70 -16.96 -22.40
CA ALA A 419 -5.69 -18.31 -22.98
C ALA A 419 -5.05 -18.31 -24.36
N SER A 420 -5.37 -17.30 -25.18
CA SER A 420 -4.75 -17.16 -26.50
C SER A 420 -3.24 -16.94 -26.41
N THR A 421 -2.80 -16.13 -25.44
CA THR A 421 -1.36 -15.90 -25.22
C THR A 421 -0.66 -17.19 -24.84
N LEU A 422 -1.28 -18.03 -24.00
CA LEU A 422 -0.68 -19.30 -23.62
C LEU A 422 -0.46 -20.19 -24.83
N GLU A 423 -1.42 -20.23 -25.78
CA GLU A 423 -1.27 -21.03 -26.99
C GLU A 423 -0.11 -20.55 -27.86
N ARG A 424 0.01 -19.24 -28.06
CA ARG A 424 1.03 -18.66 -28.94
C ARG A 424 2.41 -18.61 -28.29
N GLY A 425 2.42 -18.41 -26.98
CA GLY A 425 3.66 -18.13 -26.25
C GLY A 425 4.65 -19.30 -26.25
N THR A 426 4.14 -20.52 -26.29
CA THR A 426 5.00 -21.71 -26.24
C THR A 426 6.03 -21.67 -27.35
N ARG A 427 5.62 -21.42 -28.59
CA ARG A 427 6.55 -21.40 -29.74
C ARG A 427 7.59 -20.30 -29.60
N ILE A 428 7.17 -19.11 -29.15
CA ILE A 428 8.06 -17.97 -29.00
C ILE A 428 9.14 -18.30 -27.97
N VAL A 429 8.75 -18.84 -26.82
CA VAL A 429 9.68 -19.16 -25.75
C VAL A 429 10.63 -20.31 -26.18
N GLN A 430 10.10 -21.33 -26.87
CA GLN A 430 10.93 -22.43 -27.35
C GLN A 430 12.06 -21.92 -28.26
N LYS A 431 11.72 -21.01 -29.18
CA LYS A 431 12.70 -20.45 -30.10
C LYS A 431 13.81 -19.70 -29.35
N ILE A 432 13.39 -18.86 -28.40
CA ILE A 432 14.34 -18.05 -27.60
C ILE A 432 15.22 -18.97 -26.74
N ALA A 433 14.61 -19.95 -26.08
CA ALA A 433 15.36 -20.88 -25.23
C ALA A 433 16.41 -21.66 -26.02
N LYS A 434 16.04 -22.12 -27.20
CA LYS A 434 16.99 -22.86 -28.09
C LYS A 434 18.15 -21.95 -28.51
N SER A 435 17.86 -20.67 -28.78
CA SER A 435 18.88 -19.69 -29.14
C SER A 435 19.92 -19.53 -28.03
N TYR A 436 19.45 -19.33 -26.80
CA TYR A 436 20.37 -19.15 -25.67
C TYR A 436 21.14 -20.44 -25.35
N LYS A 437 20.48 -21.59 -25.44
CA LYS A 437 21.13 -22.85 -25.19
C LYS A 437 22.25 -23.08 -26.20
N ALA A 438 22.00 -22.78 -27.47
CA ALA A 438 23.00 -22.96 -28.54
C ALA A 438 24.24 -22.09 -28.28
N LYS A 439 24.10 -20.96 -27.61
CA LYS A 439 25.20 -20.06 -27.25
C LYS A 439 25.81 -20.42 -25.89
N SER A 440 25.31 -21.44 -25.22
CA SER A 440 25.69 -21.80 -23.85
C SER A 440 25.49 -20.66 -22.87
N GLN A 441 24.42 -19.90 -23.06
CA GLN A 441 24.09 -18.73 -22.23
C GLN A 441 22.77 -18.97 -21.51
N ARG A 442 22.66 -18.32 -20.33
CA ARG A 442 21.41 -18.34 -19.58
C ARG A 442 20.42 -17.35 -20.22
N VAL A 443 19.14 -17.64 -20.15
CA VAL A 443 18.11 -16.69 -20.57
C VAL A 443 18.10 -15.54 -19.55
N PRO A 444 18.46 -14.34 -19.97
CA PRO A 444 18.62 -13.25 -18.99
C PRO A 444 17.29 -12.62 -18.59
N LEU A 445 17.31 -11.92 -17.47
CA LEU A 445 16.14 -11.21 -16.95
C LEU A 445 15.55 -10.24 -18.00
N SER A 446 16.41 -9.54 -18.74
CA SER A 446 15.95 -8.59 -19.77
C SER A 446 15.07 -9.26 -20.82
N GLU A 447 15.42 -10.49 -21.19
CA GLU A 447 14.62 -11.25 -22.17
C GLU A 447 13.26 -11.62 -21.60
N ILE A 448 13.24 -12.03 -20.32
CA ILE A 448 12.00 -12.39 -19.64
C ILE A 448 11.08 -11.16 -19.54
N VAL A 449 11.63 -9.99 -19.18
CA VAL A 449 10.87 -8.75 -19.11
C VAL A 449 10.30 -8.39 -20.49
N THR A 450 11.10 -8.52 -21.54
CA THR A 450 10.64 -8.25 -22.92
C THR A 450 9.49 -9.19 -23.31
N LEU A 451 9.61 -10.48 -23.01
CA LEU A 451 8.56 -11.45 -23.30
C LEU A 451 7.26 -11.08 -22.58
N TYR A 452 7.38 -10.65 -21.34
CA TYR A 452 6.21 -10.22 -20.57
C TYR A 452 5.59 -8.95 -21.14
N ASP A 453 6.41 -7.91 -21.33
CA ASP A 453 5.90 -6.60 -21.79
C ASP A 453 5.39 -6.62 -23.22
N SER A 454 6.09 -7.32 -24.13
CA SER A 454 5.77 -7.27 -25.56
C SER A 454 4.77 -8.33 -25.98
N HIS A 455 4.78 -9.49 -25.31
CA HIS A 455 3.97 -10.64 -25.73
C HIS A 455 3.00 -11.12 -24.66
N GLY A 456 3.06 -10.58 -23.45
CA GLY A 456 2.19 -10.98 -22.35
C GLY A 456 2.51 -12.36 -21.79
N ILE A 457 3.71 -12.88 -22.06
CA ILE A 457 4.12 -14.22 -21.62
C ILE A 457 4.65 -14.15 -20.20
N GLN A 458 4.00 -14.86 -19.29
CA GLN A 458 4.36 -14.82 -17.88
C GLN A 458 5.68 -15.53 -17.60
N PRO A 459 6.47 -15.05 -16.62
CA PRO A 459 7.80 -15.59 -16.37
C PRO A 459 7.79 -17.07 -15.99
N GLU A 460 6.76 -17.55 -15.29
CA GLU A 460 6.66 -18.96 -14.93
C GLU A 460 6.58 -19.84 -16.19
N MET A 461 5.84 -19.36 -17.19
CA MET A 461 5.75 -20.08 -18.47
C MET A 461 7.11 -20.11 -19.17
N VAL A 462 7.84 -18.98 -19.13
CA VAL A 462 9.17 -18.91 -19.71
C VAL A 462 10.09 -19.93 -19.03
N LYS A 463 10.07 -19.97 -17.71
CA LYS A 463 10.92 -20.89 -16.95
C LYS A 463 10.58 -22.36 -17.26
N ASP A 464 9.28 -22.70 -17.27
CA ASP A 464 8.85 -24.07 -17.52
C ASP A 464 9.27 -24.54 -18.91
N ILE A 465 9.02 -23.73 -19.93
CA ILE A 465 9.31 -24.11 -21.32
C ILE A 465 10.82 -24.15 -21.57
N ALA A 466 11.54 -23.13 -21.07
CA ALA A 466 12.99 -23.08 -21.28
C ALA A 466 13.69 -24.24 -20.59
N THR A 467 13.24 -24.61 -19.40
CA THR A 467 13.81 -25.74 -18.67
C THR A 467 13.62 -27.06 -19.47
N LYS A 468 12.45 -27.24 -20.07
CA LYS A 468 12.19 -28.41 -20.93
C LYS A 468 13.09 -28.43 -22.15
N GLU A 469 13.50 -27.27 -22.66
CA GLU A 469 14.42 -27.15 -23.78
C GLU A 469 15.88 -27.28 -23.36
N GLY A 470 16.14 -27.41 -22.07
CA GLY A 470 17.49 -27.53 -21.53
C GLY A 470 18.20 -26.21 -21.29
N ALA A 471 17.48 -25.10 -21.36
CA ALA A 471 18.04 -23.78 -21.07
C ALA A 471 17.90 -23.43 -19.59
N VAL A 472 18.80 -22.59 -19.10
CA VAL A 472 18.74 -22.08 -17.71
C VAL A 472 18.17 -20.67 -17.74
N VAL A 473 17.24 -20.40 -16.83
CA VAL A 473 16.53 -19.12 -16.78
C VAL A 473 16.85 -18.40 -15.46
N ASP A 474 17.20 -17.13 -15.56
CA ASP A 474 17.44 -16.27 -14.40
C ASP A 474 16.14 -15.56 -14.02
N LEU A 475 15.31 -16.23 -13.24
CA LEU A 475 14.03 -15.67 -12.80
C LEU A 475 14.11 -15.30 -11.32
N PRO A 476 14.10 -14.00 -10.98
CA PRO A 476 14.12 -13.61 -9.57
C PRO A 476 12.77 -13.85 -8.90
N ASP A 477 12.80 -14.11 -7.60
CA ASP A 477 11.60 -14.36 -6.81
C ASP A 477 10.67 -13.14 -6.75
N ASN A 478 11.21 -11.94 -6.99
CA ASN A 478 10.45 -10.69 -6.92
C ASN A 478 10.15 -10.11 -8.31
N PHE A 479 10.02 -10.95 -9.33
CA PHE A 479 9.82 -10.50 -10.71
C PHE A 479 8.61 -9.57 -10.84
N TYR A 480 7.45 -9.99 -10.32
CA TYR A 480 6.22 -9.20 -10.48
C TYR A 480 6.30 -7.88 -9.72
N SER A 481 6.88 -7.89 -8.53
CA SER A 481 7.08 -6.65 -7.76
C SER A 481 7.96 -5.68 -8.54
N MET A 482 9.01 -6.19 -9.15
CA MET A 482 9.96 -5.39 -9.92
C MET A 482 9.30 -4.76 -11.16
N VAL A 483 8.53 -5.57 -11.90
CA VAL A 483 7.83 -5.09 -13.10
C VAL A 483 6.77 -4.06 -12.73
N ALA A 484 6.01 -4.33 -11.67
CA ALA A 484 5.00 -3.38 -11.18
C ALA A 484 5.64 -2.06 -10.77
N ASP A 485 6.77 -2.12 -10.10
CA ASP A 485 7.51 -0.93 -9.68
C ASP A 485 7.98 -0.10 -10.87
N MET A 486 8.48 -0.77 -11.92
CA MET A 486 8.90 -0.11 -13.15
C MET A 486 7.75 0.64 -13.83
N HIS A 487 6.53 0.14 -13.71
CA HIS A 487 5.35 0.71 -14.36
C HIS A 487 4.46 1.55 -13.43
N SER A 488 4.74 1.57 -12.15
CA SER A 488 3.94 2.36 -11.18
C SER A 488 4.34 3.82 -11.12
N UNK A 489 5.40 3.85 -11.25
CA UNK A 489 5.85 5.11 -11.17
C UNK A 489 5.66 5.62 -12.46
N SER A 490 4.86 6.51 -12.45
CA SER A 490 4.76 7.24 -13.67
C SER A 490 6.13 7.84 -13.97
N LYS A 491 6.69 7.47 -15.07
CA LYS A 491 7.86 8.17 -15.61
C LYS A 491 7.44 9.51 -16.21
N LYS A 492 6.25 9.96 -15.89
CA LYS A 492 5.93 11.36 -16.16
C LYS A 492 6.94 12.14 -15.36
N GLU A 493 7.84 12.76 -16.07
CA GLU A 493 8.62 13.84 -15.53
C GLU A 493 7.70 14.63 -14.64
N VAL A 494 8.14 14.90 -13.44
CA VAL A 494 7.48 15.87 -12.58
C VAL A 494 7.24 17.04 -13.52
N VAL A 495 6.00 17.23 -13.94
CA VAL A 495 5.64 18.38 -14.74
C VAL A 495 6.07 19.54 -13.85
N GLU A 496 7.17 20.15 -14.19
CA GLU A 496 7.55 21.40 -13.57
C GLU A 496 6.27 22.21 -13.54
N ASP A 497 5.86 22.57 -12.34
CA ASP A 497 4.74 23.45 -12.19
C ASP A 497 5.07 24.70 -13.01
N LYS A 498 4.52 24.83 -14.19
CA LYS A 498 4.76 25.96 -15.06
C LYS A 498 4.41 27.29 -14.39
N UNK A 499 3.76 27.17 -13.61
CA UNK A 499 3.34 28.24 -12.88
C UNK A 499 4.29 28.67 -11.88
N SER A 500 5.00 27.75 -11.44
CA SER A 500 5.93 28.14 -10.35
C SER A 500 6.96 29.20 -10.78
N LYS A 501 7.34 29.19 -12.03
CA LYS A 501 8.31 30.21 -12.50
C LYS A 501 7.76 31.62 -12.45
N TYR A 502 6.44 31.76 -12.34
CA TYR A 502 5.79 33.06 -12.24
C TYR A 502 5.41 33.42 -10.80
N SER A 503 5.77 32.61 -9.83
CA SER A 503 5.34 32.82 -8.46
C SER A 503 5.72 34.20 -7.90
N VAL A 504 6.91 34.67 -8.24
CA VAL A 504 7.37 36.01 -7.79
C VAL A 504 6.50 37.11 -8.39
N ARG A 505 6.15 36.97 -9.67
CA ARG A 505 5.36 37.99 -10.38
C ARG A 505 3.96 38.12 -9.78
N VAL A 506 3.35 37.01 -9.37
CA VAL A 506 1.98 37.05 -8.85
C VAL A 506 1.91 37.20 -7.34
N ASP A 507 3.03 37.20 -6.65
CA ASP A 507 3.08 37.16 -5.20
C ASP A 507 2.40 38.36 -4.52
N GLY A 508 2.23 39.44 -5.11
CA GLY A 508 1.55 40.60 -4.53
C GLY A 508 0.08 40.71 -4.89
N LEU A 509 -0.42 39.79 -5.69
CA LEU A 509 -1.80 39.87 -6.15
C LEU A 509 -2.74 39.12 -5.22
N PRO A 510 -4.00 39.52 -5.12
CA PRO A 510 -4.96 38.76 -4.31
C PRO A 510 -5.19 37.36 -4.89
N PRO A 511 -5.53 36.38 -4.03
CA PRO A 511 -5.80 35.02 -4.52
C PRO A 511 -7.02 35.00 -5.43
N THR A 512 -6.92 34.26 -6.51
CA THR A 512 -8.04 34.05 -7.43
C THR A 512 -9.19 33.31 -6.73
N LYS A 513 -10.39 33.81 -6.86
CA LYS A 513 -11.58 33.16 -6.33
C LYS A 513 -11.97 32.00 -7.26
N LYS A 514 -11.97 30.79 -6.75
CA LYS A 514 -12.18 29.58 -7.55
C LYS A 514 -13.66 29.22 -7.61
N LEU A 515 -14.39 29.91 -8.47
CA LEU A 515 -15.85 29.81 -8.54
C LEU A 515 -16.35 28.39 -8.83
N TYR A 516 -15.57 27.59 -9.52
CA TYR A 516 -15.96 26.22 -9.84
C TYR A 516 -16.06 25.32 -8.61
N TYR A 517 -15.50 25.72 -7.48
CA TYR A 517 -15.69 24.99 -6.23
C TYR A 517 -16.96 25.42 -5.50
N GLU A 518 -17.42 26.61 -5.79
CA GLU A 518 -18.62 27.14 -5.12
C GLU A 518 -19.89 26.82 -5.91
N GLN A 519 -19.79 26.85 -7.23
CA GLN A 519 -20.93 26.65 -8.11
C GLN A 519 -20.52 25.75 -9.27
N SER A 520 -20.49 24.45 -9.02
CA SER A 520 -19.97 23.48 -9.97
C SER A 520 -20.76 23.40 -11.27
N SER A 521 -22.00 23.91 -11.30
CA SER A 521 -22.83 23.93 -12.50
C SER A 521 -22.52 25.11 -13.43
N ASP A 522 -21.81 26.12 -12.95
CA ASP A 522 -21.56 27.33 -13.73
C ASP A 522 -20.31 27.12 -14.59
N ILE A 523 -20.49 27.12 -15.89
CA ILE A 523 -19.39 27.00 -16.84
C ILE A 523 -19.03 28.35 -17.49
N GLU A 524 -19.79 29.39 -17.19
CA GLU A 524 -19.50 30.75 -17.64
C GLU A 524 -19.50 31.68 -16.43
N PHE A 525 -18.57 32.60 -16.41
CA PHE A 525 -18.44 33.56 -15.31
C PHE A 525 -17.71 34.82 -15.81
N GLU A 526 -17.81 35.88 -15.03
CA GLU A 526 -17.06 37.11 -15.29
C GLU A 526 -15.95 37.25 -14.25
N ALA A 527 -14.82 37.75 -14.66
CA ALA A 527 -13.66 37.98 -13.80
C ALA A 527 -12.91 39.22 -14.25
N VAL A 528 -12.21 39.84 -13.33
CA VAL A 528 -11.36 40.98 -13.64
C VAL A 528 -9.93 40.45 -13.81
N VAL A 529 -9.31 40.77 -14.95
CA VAL A 529 -7.92 40.39 -15.20
C VAL A 529 -7.02 41.36 -14.44
N LEU A 530 -6.23 40.82 -13.51
CA LEU A 530 -5.32 41.59 -12.67
C LEU A 530 -3.93 41.71 -13.29
N ASP A 531 -3.52 40.71 -14.06
CA ASP A 531 -2.25 40.71 -14.78
C ASP A 531 -2.35 39.75 -15.96
N PHE A 532 -1.53 40.00 -16.97
CA PHE A 532 -1.50 39.15 -18.16
C PHE A 532 -0.07 39.09 -18.70
N PHE A 533 0.44 37.88 -18.86
CA PHE A 533 1.80 37.66 -19.36
C PHE A 533 1.94 36.25 -19.92
N ASP A 534 2.74 36.12 -20.95
CA ASP A 534 3.11 34.82 -21.54
C ASP A 534 1.90 33.93 -21.86
N GLY A 535 0.76 34.55 -22.21
CA GLY A 535 -0.45 33.79 -22.54
C GLY A 535 -1.28 33.37 -21.34
N TYR A 536 -0.93 33.81 -20.14
CA TYR A 536 -1.67 33.55 -18.91
C TYR A 536 -2.35 34.81 -18.43
N ALA A 537 -3.54 34.67 -17.88
CA ALA A 537 -4.25 35.76 -17.23
C ALA A 537 -4.39 35.42 -15.74
N VAL A 538 -4.05 36.39 -14.88
CA VAL A 538 -4.32 36.29 -13.44
C VAL A 538 -5.62 37.02 -13.19
N THR A 539 -6.57 36.36 -12.56
CA THR A 539 -7.90 36.93 -12.30
C THR A 539 -8.18 37.07 -10.82
N ASP A 540 -9.20 37.88 -10.48
CA ASP A 540 -9.65 38.09 -9.10
C ASP A 540 -10.37 36.88 -8.52
#